data_2826351bd3b8e837ba3bd8ffc7e81e3c
#
_entry.id   2826351bd3b8e837ba3bd8ffc7e81e3c
#
_cell.length_a   1.000
_cell.length_b   1.000
_cell.length_c   1.000
_cell.angle_alpha   90.00
_cell.angle_beta   90.00
_cell.angle_gamma   90.00
#
_symmetry.space_group_name_H-M   'P 1'
#
loop_
_entity.id
_entity.type
_entity.pdbx_description
1 polymer ?
#
loop_
_entity_poly.entity_id
_entity_poly.type
_entity_poly.pdbx_seq_one_letter_code
_entity_poly.pdbx_strand_id
1 'polypeptide(L)'
;MTDYVSSVNISDTMVVVPEKPYHHGSLDQALVEAGMEAVRDVGIGKLSLRDLARNVGVSSSASYRHFPSREYFEMRVSQRCREALAQAMNDASARIVGSNTKRRSVERFEAIGRAYVNFAVSNSMLFEAAFSRNEVGIDRPDDPSPWLSLIDSIDQMIDAGVIPSARREDVSMIAWSSVHGIATIVTSSIWPTGVSADQQIDAVIAGIIRSIK
;
A
#
# COMPACT_ATOMS: atom_id res chain seq x y z
N MET A 1 -77.60 11.70 -24.81
CA MET A 1 -77.30 12.98 -24.20
C MET A 1 -76.38 12.70 -23.03
N THR A 2 -75.24 13.32 -23.07
CA THR A 2 -74.21 13.50 -22.05
C THR A 2 -73.10 12.44 -22.04
N ASP A 3 -72.14 12.79 -22.78
CA ASP A 3 -70.77 12.25 -22.73
C ASP A 3 -70.13 12.55 -21.35
N TYR A 4 -69.34 11.60 -20.88
CA TYR A 4 -68.26 11.94 -19.94
C TYR A 4 -66.98 11.17 -20.33
N VAL A 5 -66.05 11.97 -20.78
CA VAL A 5 -64.75 11.60 -21.26
C VAL A 5 -63.74 11.60 -20.13
N SER A 6 -62.84 10.67 -20.22
CA SER A 6 -61.43 10.78 -19.85
C SER A 6 -61.01 10.46 -18.43
N SER A 7 -60.40 9.35 -18.27
CA SER A 7 -59.36 9.15 -17.29
C SER A 7 -58.03 8.88 -18.05
N VAL A 8 -57.12 9.82 -17.88
CA VAL A 8 -55.74 9.74 -18.34
C VAL A 8 -54.99 8.77 -17.44
N ASN A 9 -54.56 7.67 -17.99
CA ASN A 9 -53.69 6.70 -17.33
C ASN A 9 -52.25 7.12 -17.55
N ILE A 10 -51.63 7.72 -16.53
CA ILE A 10 -50.16 7.98 -16.52
C ILE A 10 -49.50 6.71 -16.06
N SER A 11 -48.90 6.01 -17.01
CA SER A 11 -48.05 4.84 -16.75
C SER A 11 -46.85 5.26 -15.94
N ASP A 12 -46.79 4.84 -14.68
CA ASP A 12 -45.62 4.90 -13.81
C ASP A 12 -44.55 3.96 -14.39
N THR A 13 -43.60 4.53 -15.13
CA THR A 13 -42.43 3.79 -15.57
C THR A 13 -41.48 3.71 -14.39
N MET A 14 -41.59 2.63 -13.63
CA MET A 14 -40.55 2.27 -12.65
C MET A 14 -39.22 2.09 -13.41
N VAL A 15 -38.31 3.05 -13.26
CA VAL A 15 -36.92 2.90 -13.66
C VAL A 15 -36.28 1.89 -12.70
N VAL A 16 -36.23 0.63 -13.14
CA VAL A 16 -35.44 -0.40 -12.45
C VAL A 16 -33.98 -0.07 -12.70
N VAL A 17 -33.34 0.56 -11.71
CA VAL A 17 -31.90 0.70 -11.69
C VAL A 17 -31.32 -0.71 -11.53
N PRO A 18 -30.53 -1.22 -12.49
CA PRO A 18 -29.96 -2.56 -12.36
C PRO A 18 -29.02 -2.58 -11.15
N GLU A 19 -29.38 -3.33 -10.12
CA GLU A 19 -28.43 -3.71 -9.07
C GLU A 19 -27.26 -4.44 -9.74
N LYS A 20 -26.07 -3.86 -9.65
CA LYS A 20 -24.83 -4.55 -10.04
C LYS A 20 -24.77 -5.88 -9.28
N PRO A 21 -24.55 -7.02 -9.96
CA PRO A 21 -24.46 -8.31 -9.28
C PRO A 21 -23.29 -8.27 -8.29
N TYR A 22 -23.61 -8.39 -7.02
CA TYR A 22 -22.66 -8.39 -5.92
C TYR A 22 -21.96 -9.74 -5.87
N HIS A 23 -20.72 -9.81 -6.38
CA HIS A 23 -19.89 -11.01 -6.32
C HIS A 23 -19.36 -11.18 -4.90
N HIS A 24 -19.64 -12.32 -4.25
CA HIS A 24 -19.21 -12.64 -2.89
C HIS A 24 -17.67 -12.60 -2.68
N GLY A 25 -16.87 -12.67 -3.76
CA GLY A 25 -15.41 -12.48 -3.72
C GLY A 25 -14.96 -11.00 -3.68
N SER A 26 -15.90 -10.06 -3.82
CA SER A 26 -15.57 -8.61 -3.88
C SER A 26 -15.87 -7.85 -2.59
N LEU A 27 -16.59 -8.43 -1.61
CA LEU A 27 -17.00 -7.69 -0.42
C LEU A 27 -15.85 -7.47 0.56
N ASP A 28 -15.06 -8.49 0.85
CA ASP A 28 -13.91 -8.33 1.73
C ASP A 28 -12.87 -7.39 1.10
N GLN A 29 -12.64 -7.51 -0.20
CA GLN A 29 -11.77 -6.60 -0.93
C GLN A 29 -12.33 -5.16 -0.92
N ALA A 30 -13.63 -4.96 -1.18
CA ALA A 30 -14.25 -3.64 -1.14
C ALA A 30 -14.17 -3.00 0.25
N LEU A 31 -14.34 -3.78 1.33
CA LEU A 31 -14.20 -3.29 2.70
C LEU A 31 -12.75 -2.96 3.06
N VAL A 32 -11.78 -3.76 2.60
CA VAL A 32 -10.36 -3.48 2.81
C VAL A 32 -9.93 -2.22 2.05
N GLU A 33 -10.35 -2.04 0.80
CA GLU A 33 -10.05 -0.81 0.05
C GLU A 33 -10.70 0.41 0.71
N ALA A 34 -11.97 0.33 1.12
CA ALA A 34 -12.62 1.39 1.87
C ALA A 34 -11.91 1.68 3.20
N GLY A 35 -11.39 0.64 3.87
CA GLY A 35 -10.56 0.76 5.07
C GLY A 35 -9.26 1.50 4.79
N MET A 36 -8.55 1.15 3.72
CA MET A 36 -7.32 1.82 3.30
C MET A 36 -7.56 3.31 2.97
N GLU A 37 -8.64 3.64 2.28
CA GLU A 37 -9.00 5.04 2.03
C GLU A 37 -9.29 5.79 3.35
N ALA A 38 -10.06 5.19 4.26
CA ALA A 38 -10.37 5.81 5.54
C ALA A 38 -9.13 6.01 6.44
N VAL A 39 -8.11 5.14 6.32
CA VAL A 39 -6.83 5.33 7.03
C VAL A 39 -6.21 6.68 6.75
N ARG A 40 -6.32 7.20 5.52
CA ARG A 40 -5.76 8.51 5.13
C ARG A 40 -6.29 9.65 5.99
N ASP A 41 -7.53 9.54 6.43
CA ASP A 41 -8.22 10.59 7.16
C ASP A 41 -8.15 10.41 8.68
N VAL A 42 -8.32 9.16 9.15
CA VAL A 42 -8.51 8.90 10.58
C VAL A 42 -7.44 8.02 11.22
N GLY A 43 -6.58 7.40 10.43
CA GLY A 43 -5.59 6.41 10.90
C GLY A 43 -6.20 5.05 11.19
N ILE A 44 -5.34 4.02 11.21
CA ILE A 44 -5.77 2.62 11.35
C ILE A 44 -6.46 2.34 12.68
N GLY A 45 -5.98 2.92 13.78
CA GLY A 45 -6.52 2.73 15.12
C GLY A 45 -7.92 3.34 15.35
N LYS A 46 -8.46 4.10 14.38
CA LYS A 46 -9.81 4.68 14.45
C LYS A 46 -10.78 4.09 13.43
N LEU A 47 -10.39 3.06 12.71
CA LEU A 47 -11.27 2.41 11.73
C LEU A 47 -12.50 1.80 12.43
N SER A 48 -13.66 1.98 11.79
CA SER A 48 -14.92 1.38 12.20
C SER A 48 -15.46 0.48 11.07
N LEU A 49 -15.31 -0.82 11.22
CA LEU A 49 -15.84 -1.79 10.25
C LEU A 49 -17.34 -1.63 10.01
N ARG A 50 -18.09 -1.24 11.06
CA ARG A 50 -19.53 -0.97 10.97
C ARG A 50 -19.85 0.22 10.06
N ASP A 51 -19.07 1.31 10.19
CA ASP A 51 -19.30 2.51 9.39
C ASP A 51 -18.88 2.28 7.95
N LEU A 52 -17.76 1.57 7.74
CA LEU A 52 -17.30 1.18 6.42
C LEU A 52 -18.31 0.25 5.72
N ALA A 53 -18.87 -0.73 6.44
CA ALA A 53 -19.92 -1.59 5.90
C ALA A 53 -21.13 -0.77 5.41
N ARG A 54 -21.58 0.21 6.20
CA ARG A 54 -22.65 1.12 5.81
C ARG A 54 -22.30 1.94 4.57
N ASN A 55 -21.07 2.44 4.47
CA ASN A 55 -20.60 3.23 3.32
C ASN A 55 -20.53 2.41 2.02
N VAL A 56 -20.18 1.13 2.10
CA VAL A 56 -20.20 0.20 0.95
C VAL A 56 -21.58 -0.44 0.70
N GLY A 57 -22.62 -0.04 1.47
CA GLY A 57 -24.01 -0.48 1.24
C GLY A 57 -24.32 -1.88 1.75
N VAL A 58 -23.58 -2.39 2.75
CA VAL A 58 -23.84 -3.72 3.31
C VAL A 58 -24.18 -3.67 4.81
N SER A 59 -24.81 -4.72 5.31
CA SER A 59 -25.11 -4.83 6.73
C SER A 59 -23.85 -5.11 7.56
N SER A 60 -23.82 -4.63 8.79
CA SER A 60 -22.73 -4.95 9.73
C SER A 60 -22.59 -6.47 9.95
N SER A 61 -23.71 -7.21 9.97
CA SER A 61 -23.65 -8.68 10.11
C SER A 61 -23.00 -9.36 8.91
N ALA A 62 -23.12 -8.81 7.71
CA ALA A 62 -22.42 -9.32 6.53
C ALA A 62 -20.91 -9.07 6.64
N SER A 63 -20.49 -7.88 7.08
CA SER A 63 -19.06 -7.58 7.24
C SER A 63 -18.37 -8.45 8.30
N TYR A 64 -19.05 -8.75 9.43
CA TYR A 64 -18.50 -9.64 10.48
C TYR A 64 -18.39 -11.11 10.08
N ARG A 65 -19.04 -11.54 9.00
CA ARG A 65 -18.80 -12.89 8.43
C ARG A 65 -17.44 -12.99 7.73
N HIS A 66 -16.95 -11.88 7.17
CA HIS A 66 -15.67 -11.81 6.50
C HIS A 66 -14.53 -11.43 7.46
N PHE A 67 -14.83 -10.56 8.42
CA PHE A 67 -13.88 -10.06 9.39
C PHE A 67 -14.38 -10.35 10.80
N PRO A 68 -13.96 -11.50 11.38
CA PRO A 68 -14.48 -11.97 12.66
C PRO A 68 -14.14 -11.05 13.84
N SER A 69 -13.11 -10.20 13.70
CA SER A 69 -12.78 -9.18 14.69
C SER A 69 -12.30 -7.89 14.01
N ARG A 70 -12.25 -6.82 14.80
CA ARG A 70 -11.68 -5.54 14.38
C ARG A 70 -10.19 -5.68 14.07
N GLU A 71 -9.46 -6.37 14.91
CA GLU A 71 -8.02 -6.60 14.77
C GLU A 71 -7.72 -7.35 13.47
N TYR A 72 -8.53 -8.36 13.13
CA TYR A 72 -8.41 -9.08 11.87
C TYR A 72 -8.65 -8.17 10.67
N PHE A 73 -9.65 -7.28 10.74
CA PHE A 73 -9.90 -6.29 9.70
C PHE A 73 -8.74 -5.29 9.57
N GLU A 74 -8.25 -4.73 10.70
CA GLU A 74 -7.11 -3.81 10.71
C GLU A 74 -5.84 -4.48 10.14
N MET A 75 -5.60 -5.76 10.45
CA MET A 75 -4.51 -6.54 9.86
C MET A 75 -4.62 -6.61 8.32
N ARG A 76 -5.82 -6.89 7.78
CA ARG A 76 -6.05 -6.95 6.34
C ARG A 76 -5.86 -5.58 5.67
N VAL A 77 -6.27 -4.50 6.32
CA VAL A 77 -6.01 -3.13 5.86
C VAL A 77 -4.52 -2.81 5.91
N SER A 78 -3.82 -3.18 6.99
CA SER A 78 -2.37 -3.02 7.12
C SER A 78 -1.61 -3.77 6.00
N GLN A 79 -2.00 -5.02 5.72
CA GLN A 79 -1.46 -5.80 4.61
C GLN A 79 -1.65 -5.06 3.27
N ARG A 80 -2.86 -4.53 3.02
CA ARG A 80 -3.16 -3.77 1.80
C ARG A 80 -2.32 -2.50 1.67
N CYS A 81 -2.03 -1.82 2.78
CA CYS A 81 -1.11 -0.69 2.80
C CYS A 81 0.33 -1.10 2.45
N ARG A 82 0.81 -2.27 2.93
CA ARG A 82 2.12 -2.84 2.55
C ARG A 82 2.19 -3.18 1.06
N GLU A 83 1.13 -3.78 0.52
CA GLU A 83 1.03 -4.07 -0.92
C GLU A 83 1.11 -2.79 -1.76
N ALA A 84 0.44 -1.72 -1.34
CA ALA A 84 0.49 -0.42 -2.03
C ALA A 84 1.90 0.19 -2.01
N LEU A 85 2.62 0.07 -0.91
CA LEU A 85 4.02 0.49 -0.80
C LEU A 85 4.92 -0.37 -1.72
N ALA A 86 4.77 -1.70 -1.68
CA ALA A 86 5.52 -2.61 -2.56
C ALA A 86 5.24 -2.30 -4.05
N GLN A 87 3.99 -2.03 -4.40
CA GLN A 87 3.63 -1.65 -5.76
C GLN A 87 4.33 -0.37 -6.20
N ALA A 88 4.36 0.67 -5.34
CA ALA A 88 5.06 1.92 -5.63
C ALA A 88 6.57 1.70 -5.87
N MET A 89 7.21 0.82 -5.09
CA MET A 89 8.60 0.43 -5.26
C MET A 89 8.82 -0.31 -6.60
N ASN A 90 7.98 -1.30 -6.90
CA ASN A 90 8.09 -2.09 -8.12
C ASN A 90 7.85 -1.25 -9.38
N ASP A 91 6.89 -0.33 -9.35
CA ASP A 91 6.63 0.61 -10.44
C ASP A 91 7.83 1.53 -10.69
N ALA A 92 8.48 2.00 -9.64
CA ALA A 92 9.69 2.81 -9.75
C ALA A 92 10.84 2.02 -10.39
N SER A 93 11.05 0.79 -9.96
CA SER A 93 12.06 -0.13 -10.54
C SER A 93 11.78 -0.43 -12.01
N ALA A 94 10.54 -0.69 -12.38
CA ALA A 94 10.14 -1.04 -13.74
C ALA A 94 10.39 0.07 -14.76
N ARG A 95 10.38 1.35 -14.33
CA ARG A 95 10.69 2.50 -15.19
C ARG A 95 12.17 2.59 -15.59
N ILE A 96 13.06 1.89 -14.87
CA ILE A 96 14.49 1.88 -15.15
C ILE A 96 14.78 0.86 -16.24
N VAL A 97 15.14 1.35 -17.41
CA VAL A 97 15.46 0.57 -18.61
C VAL A 97 16.91 0.82 -19.03
N GLY A 98 17.49 -0.09 -19.79
CA GLY A 98 18.86 0.03 -20.31
C GLY A 98 19.53 -1.31 -20.54
N SER A 99 20.53 -1.35 -21.41
CA SER A 99 21.27 -2.57 -21.80
C SER A 99 22.39 -2.95 -20.82
N ASN A 100 22.96 -1.98 -20.08
CA ASN A 100 24.00 -2.27 -19.09
C ASN A 100 23.39 -2.84 -17.82
N THR A 101 23.50 -4.16 -17.64
CA THR A 101 22.87 -4.89 -16.53
C THR A 101 23.37 -4.44 -15.16
N LYS A 102 24.68 -4.20 -14.98
CA LYS A 102 25.24 -3.72 -13.71
C LYS A 102 24.71 -2.35 -13.32
N ARG A 103 24.74 -1.41 -14.24
CA ARG A 103 24.25 -0.06 -14.02
C ARG A 103 22.75 -0.07 -13.73
N ARG A 104 21.98 -0.80 -14.53
CA ARG A 104 20.53 -0.91 -14.38
C ARG A 104 20.12 -1.50 -13.04
N SER A 105 20.81 -2.53 -12.54
CA SER A 105 20.47 -3.13 -11.24
C SER A 105 20.72 -2.14 -10.09
N VAL A 106 21.79 -1.34 -10.13
CA VAL A 106 22.05 -0.30 -9.15
C VAL A 106 20.98 0.81 -9.21
N GLU A 107 20.67 1.31 -10.41
CA GLU A 107 19.64 2.34 -10.60
C GLU A 107 18.25 1.88 -10.13
N ARG A 108 17.90 0.60 -10.33
CA ARG A 108 16.66 0.00 -9.81
C ARG A 108 16.65 -0.06 -8.29
N PHE A 109 17.75 -0.47 -7.68
CA PHE A 109 17.89 -0.47 -6.24
C PHE A 109 17.75 0.95 -5.64
N GLU A 110 18.37 1.95 -6.25
CA GLU A 110 18.18 3.35 -5.86
C GLU A 110 16.71 3.79 -6.01
N ALA A 111 16.06 3.42 -7.12
CA ALA A 111 14.68 3.79 -7.41
C ALA A 111 13.69 3.23 -6.38
N ILE A 112 13.84 1.96 -5.96
CA ILE A 112 12.99 1.38 -4.93
C ILE A 112 13.18 2.05 -3.58
N GLY A 113 14.41 2.37 -3.20
CA GLY A 113 14.70 3.09 -1.95
C GLY A 113 14.05 4.48 -1.91
N ARG A 114 14.15 5.25 -3.02
CA ARG A 114 13.46 6.53 -3.16
C ARG A 114 11.95 6.39 -3.11
N ALA A 115 11.40 5.41 -3.84
CA ALA A 115 9.96 5.18 -3.87
C ALA A 115 9.42 4.84 -2.48
N TYR A 116 10.17 4.06 -1.70
CA TYR A 116 9.83 3.74 -0.32
C TYR A 116 9.68 5.00 0.54
N VAL A 117 10.69 5.88 0.54
CA VAL A 117 10.65 7.09 1.37
C VAL A 117 9.62 8.10 0.84
N ASN A 118 9.51 8.26 -0.48
CA ASN A 118 8.51 9.13 -1.09
C ASN A 118 7.08 8.68 -0.77
N PHE A 119 6.83 7.36 -0.74
CA PHE A 119 5.53 6.84 -0.31
C PHE A 119 5.24 7.23 1.14
N ALA A 120 6.20 7.06 2.04
CA ALA A 120 6.06 7.43 3.45
C ALA A 120 5.74 8.93 3.60
N VAL A 121 6.46 9.81 2.90
CA VAL A 121 6.26 11.27 2.94
C VAL A 121 4.89 11.66 2.37
N SER A 122 4.49 11.08 1.25
CA SER A 122 3.24 11.43 0.56
C SER A 122 2.00 10.77 1.18
N ASN A 123 2.17 9.68 1.94
CA ASN A 123 1.10 8.85 2.49
C ASN A 123 1.43 8.41 3.93
N SER A 124 1.77 9.36 4.80
CA SER A 124 2.28 9.06 6.15
C SER A 124 1.36 8.15 6.96
N MET A 125 0.04 8.36 6.89
CA MET A 125 -0.94 7.53 7.59
C MET A 125 -1.01 6.09 7.03
N LEU A 126 -0.88 5.91 5.72
CA LEU A 126 -0.80 4.59 5.11
C LEU A 126 0.51 3.89 5.45
N PHE A 127 1.61 4.65 5.50
CA PHE A 127 2.92 4.13 5.91
C PHE A 127 2.89 3.67 7.36
N GLU A 128 2.34 4.47 8.27
CA GLU A 128 2.14 4.07 9.67
C GLU A 128 1.26 2.82 9.78
N ALA A 129 0.15 2.77 9.03
CA ALA A 129 -0.73 1.62 9.00
C ALA A 129 -0.05 0.35 8.45
N ALA A 130 0.82 0.49 7.44
CA ALA A 130 1.55 -0.64 6.86
C ALA A 130 2.43 -1.37 7.89
N PHE A 131 2.94 -0.64 8.90
CA PHE A 131 3.83 -1.15 9.95
C PHE A 131 3.21 -1.11 11.34
N SER A 132 1.88 -0.94 11.44
CA SER A 132 1.17 -1.04 12.73
C SER A 132 1.26 -2.47 13.28
N ARG A 133 1.40 -2.58 14.62
CA ARG A 133 1.63 -3.84 15.35
C ARG A 133 0.40 -4.76 15.44
N ASN A 134 -0.41 -4.86 14.43
CA ASN A 134 -1.49 -5.87 14.44
C ASN A 134 -0.91 -7.21 13.99
N GLU A 135 -0.05 -7.77 14.83
CA GLU A 135 0.59 -9.09 14.68
C GLU A 135 -0.39 -10.24 14.88
N VAL A 136 -1.47 -10.27 14.14
CA VAL A 136 -2.18 -11.53 13.95
C VAL A 136 -1.61 -12.15 12.69
N GLY A 137 -0.47 -12.84 12.87
CA GLY A 137 0.39 -13.39 11.87
C GLY A 137 -0.33 -13.80 10.60
N ILE A 138 0.28 -13.46 9.52
CA ILE A 138 0.50 -14.26 8.34
C ILE A 138 0.51 -13.32 7.13
N ASP A 139 1.64 -12.66 6.92
CA ASP A 139 2.04 -12.40 5.55
C ASP A 139 2.24 -13.77 4.91
N ARG A 140 1.47 -14.10 3.90
CA ARG A 140 1.76 -15.30 3.11
C ARG A 140 3.11 -15.07 2.45
N PRO A 141 3.94 -16.11 2.30
CA PRO A 141 5.26 -15.98 1.68
C PRO A 141 5.24 -15.30 0.31
N ASP A 142 4.11 -15.39 -0.40
CA ASP A 142 3.93 -14.87 -1.76
C ASP A 142 3.21 -13.52 -1.81
N ASP A 143 2.80 -12.95 -0.68
CA ASP A 143 2.12 -11.65 -0.66
C ASP A 143 3.11 -10.54 -1.03
N PRO A 144 2.75 -9.61 -1.94
CA PRO A 144 3.59 -8.47 -2.27
C PRO A 144 3.97 -7.69 -1.01
N SER A 145 5.26 -7.56 -0.75
CA SER A 145 5.73 -6.82 0.41
C SER A 145 6.94 -5.95 0.05
N PRO A 146 7.16 -4.84 0.76
CA PRO A 146 8.34 -4.01 0.56
C PRO A 146 9.65 -4.75 0.80
N TRP A 147 9.64 -5.73 1.71
CA TRP A 147 10.78 -6.61 1.95
C TRP A 147 11.11 -7.47 0.73
N LEU A 148 10.12 -8.13 0.13
CA LEU A 148 10.34 -8.94 -1.09
C LEU A 148 10.84 -8.08 -2.26
N SER A 149 10.28 -6.87 -2.45
CA SER A 149 10.78 -5.94 -3.47
C SER A 149 12.26 -5.56 -3.26
N LEU A 150 12.69 -5.38 -2.01
CA LEU A 150 14.10 -5.14 -1.67
C LEU A 150 14.95 -6.36 -2.00
N ILE A 151 14.54 -7.56 -1.55
CA ILE A 151 15.27 -8.81 -1.78
C ILE A 151 15.45 -9.08 -3.28
N ASP A 152 14.38 -8.95 -4.07
CA ASP A 152 14.46 -9.12 -5.53
C ASP A 152 15.47 -8.16 -6.18
N SER A 153 15.50 -6.91 -5.70
CA SER A 153 16.44 -5.92 -6.22
C SER A 153 17.89 -6.23 -5.84
N ILE A 154 18.13 -6.75 -4.64
CA ILE A 154 19.46 -7.22 -4.21
C ILE A 154 19.90 -8.44 -5.01
N ASP A 155 19.01 -9.41 -5.22
CA ASP A 155 19.30 -10.59 -6.04
C ASP A 155 19.66 -10.20 -7.49
N GLN A 156 18.96 -9.20 -8.08
CA GLN A 156 19.35 -8.64 -9.38
C GLN A 156 20.74 -8.01 -9.38
N MET A 157 21.18 -7.39 -8.27
CA MET A 157 22.53 -6.84 -8.13
C MET A 157 23.58 -7.94 -7.98
N ILE A 158 23.26 -9.04 -7.31
CA ILE A 158 24.12 -10.23 -7.20
C ILE A 158 24.28 -10.90 -8.57
N ASP A 159 23.18 -11.13 -9.28
CA ASP A 159 23.20 -11.73 -10.62
C ASP A 159 23.97 -10.86 -11.63
N ALA A 160 23.92 -9.55 -11.46
CA ALA A 160 24.71 -8.60 -12.24
C ALA A 160 26.18 -8.53 -11.83
N GLY A 161 26.60 -9.22 -10.77
CA GLY A 161 27.96 -9.21 -10.24
C GLY A 161 28.37 -7.84 -9.66
N VAL A 162 27.41 -7.11 -9.05
CA VAL A 162 27.66 -5.86 -8.31
C VAL A 162 27.95 -6.15 -6.85
N ILE A 163 27.24 -7.12 -6.27
CA ILE A 163 27.36 -7.53 -4.86
C ILE A 163 27.72 -9.02 -4.84
N PRO A 164 28.68 -9.44 -4.00
CA PRO A 164 28.93 -10.85 -3.74
C PRO A 164 27.72 -11.51 -3.04
N SER A 165 27.34 -12.71 -3.43
CA SER A 165 26.20 -13.44 -2.82
C SER A 165 26.34 -13.62 -1.30
N ALA A 166 27.56 -13.76 -0.79
CA ALA A 166 27.84 -13.85 0.65
C ALA A 166 27.43 -12.60 1.45
N ARG A 167 27.22 -11.46 0.79
CA ARG A 167 26.79 -10.21 1.44
C ARG A 167 25.29 -9.95 1.40
N ARG A 168 24.52 -10.90 0.85
CA ARG A 168 23.06 -10.73 0.66
C ARG A 168 22.34 -10.30 1.93
N GLU A 169 22.57 -10.99 3.04
CA GLU A 169 21.91 -10.72 4.32
C GLU A 169 22.33 -9.36 4.89
N ASP A 170 23.62 -9.08 4.94
CA ASP A 170 24.15 -7.81 5.45
C ASP A 170 23.61 -6.62 4.67
N VAL A 171 23.63 -6.70 3.34
CA VAL A 171 23.13 -5.65 2.45
C VAL A 171 21.62 -5.46 2.64
N SER A 172 20.86 -6.54 2.79
CA SER A 172 19.41 -6.47 3.02
C SER A 172 19.11 -5.72 4.32
N MET A 173 19.79 -6.05 5.40
CA MET A 173 19.58 -5.39 6.70
C MET A 173 20.06 -3.94 6.73
N ILE A 174 21.21 -3.63 6.11
CA ILE A 174 21.70 -2.25 5.99
C ILE A 174 20.71 -1.40 5.20
N ALA A 175 20.26 -1.88 4.05
CA ALA A 175 19.34 -1.15 3.19
C ALA A 175 17.98 -0.95 3.88
N TRP A 176 17.41 -2.01 4.45
CA TRP A 176 16.13 -1.97 5.13
C TRP A 176 16.14 -0.99 6.31
N SER A 177 17.10 -1.16 7.23
CA SER A 177 17.19 -0.31 8.44
C SER A 177 17.44 1.15 8.10
N SER A 178 18.27 1.44 7.08
CA SER A 178 18.57 2.81 6.67
C SER A 178 17.38 3.49 6.03
N VAL A 179 16.70 2.81 5.08
CA VAL A 179 15.56 3.37 4.34
C VAL A 179 14.34 3.49 5.24
N HIS A 180 14.05 2.48 6.06
CA HIS A 180 12.95 2.54 7.02
C HIS A 180 13.21 3.61 8.10
N GLY A 181 14.45 3.71 8.58
CA GLY A 181 14.85 4.71 9.55
C GLY A 181 14.66 6.13 9.03
N ILE A 182 15.19 6.46 7.85
CA ILE A 182 14.98 7.80 7.27
C ILE A 182 13.50 8.08 6.97
N ALA A 183 12.74 7.11 6.45
CA ALA A 183 11.31 7.27 6.21
C ALA A 183 10.54 7.61 7.49
N THR A 184 10.82 6.90 8.59
CA THR A 184 10.20 7.15 9.90
C THR A 184 10.60 8.52 10.45
N ILE A 185 11.87 8.92 10.31
CA ILE A 185 12.36 10.20 10.83
C ILE A 185 11.76 11.38 10.08
N VAL A 186 11.73 11.35 8.73
CA VAL A 186 11.20 12.47 7.92
C VAL A 186 9.69 12.65 8.05
N THR A 187 8.96 11.58 8.40
CA THR A 187 7.50 11.66 8.63
C THR A 187 7.13 12.01 10.07
N SER A 188 8.11 12.05 10.97
CA SER A 188 7.89 12.35 12.39
C SER A 188 8.06 13.84 12.71
N SER A 189 7.55 14.26 13.88
CA SER A 189 7.69 15.63 14.39
C SER A 189 9.12 15.98 14.82
N ILE A 190 10.06 15.03 14.84
CA ILE A 190 11.46 15.24 15.22
C ILE A 190 12.34 15.68 14.04
N TRP A 191 11.78 15.80 12.82
CA TRP A 191 12.57 16.27 11.68
C TRP A 191 13.07 17.70 11.90
N PRO A 192 14.41 17.98 11.71
CA PRO A 192 14.97 19.30 11.99
C PRO A 192 14.43 20.38 11.05
N THR A 193 14.05 21.52 11.60
CA THR A 193 13.61 22.67 10.82
C THR A 193 14.73 23.19 9.91
N GLY A 194 14.41 23.46 8.65
CA GLY A 194 15.37 24.00 7.67
C GLY A 194 16.29 22.96 7.01
N VAL A 195 16.14 21.68 7.36
CA VAL A 195 16.86 20.59 6.67
C VAL A 195 16.00 20.05 5.53
N SER A 196 16.56 20.01 4.32
CA SER A 196 15.88 19.44 3.16
C SER A 196 15.76 17.92 3.30
N ALA A 197 14.52 17.41 3.36
CA ALA A 197 14.29 15.97 3.40
C ALA A 197 14.85 15.27 2.16
N ASP A 198 14.61 15.82 0.95
CA ASP A 198 15.09 15.25 -0.31
C ASP A 198 16.61 15.07 -0.34
N GLN A 199 17.36 16.10 0.11
CA GLN A 199 18.82 16.03 0.17
C GLN A 199 19.31 14.94 1.13
N GLN A 200 18.63 14.75 2.27
CA GLN A 200 19.02 13.74 3.25
C GLN A 200 18.62 12.32 2.77
N ILE A 201 17.49 12.18 2.11
CA ILE A 201 17.08 10.93 1.46
C ILE A 201 18.14 10.52 0.44
N ASP A 202 18.56 11.46 -0.43
CA ASP A 202 19.61 11.23 -1.41
C ASP A 202 20.93 10.83 -0.76
N ALA A 203 21.31 11.50 0.32
CA ALA A 203 22.54 11.21 1.04
C ALA A 203 22.52 9.81 1.68
N VAL A 204 21.39 9.40 2.26
CA VAL A 204 21.21 8.05 2.84
C VAL A 204 21.31 6.99 1.75
N ILE A 205 20.57 7.12 0.65
CA ILE A 205 20.59 6.16 -0.46
C ILE A 205 22.00 6.06 -1.07
N ALA A 206 22.66 7.18 -1.31
CA ALA A 206 24.04 7.19 -1.79
C ALA A 206 25.01 6.57 -0.76
N GLY A 207 24.76 6.75 0.53
CA GLY A 207 25.51 6.11 1.62
C GLY A 207 25.40 4.59 1.58
N ILE A 208 24.18 4.07 1.41
CA ILE A 208 23.93 2.63 1.25
C ILE A 208 24.73 2.10 0.05
N ILE A 209 24.62 2.73 -1.12
CA ILE A 209 25.33 2.31 -2.34
C ILE A 209 26.86 2.28 -2.14
N ARG A 210 27.41 3.24 -1.40
CA ARG A 210 28.86 3.23 -1.08
C ARG A 210 29.25 2.11 -0.14
N SER A 211 28.39 1.75 0.80
CA SER A 211 28.68 0.71 1.82
C SER A 211 28.57 -0.71 1.28
N ILE A 212 27.84 -0.91 0.18
CA ILE A 212 27.58 -2.25 -0.38
C ILE A 212 28.51 -2.63 -1.56
N LYS A 213 29.26 -1.67 -2.10
CA LYS A 213 30.32 -1.89 -3.11
C LYS A 213 31.62 -2.25 -2.42
#